data_39b9bd4be289d818c321cc8139b5ec1f
#
_entry.id   39b9bd4be289d818c321cc8139b5ec1f
#
_cell.length_a   1.000
_cell.length_b   1.000
_cell.length_c   1.000
_cell.angle_alpha   90.00
_cell.angle_beta   90.00
_cell.angle_gamma   90.00
#
_symmetry.space_group_name_H-M   'P 1'
#
loop_
_entity.id
_entity.type
_entity.pdbx_description
1 polymer ?
#
loop_
_entity_poly.entity_id
_entity_poly.type
_entity_poly.pdbx_seq_one_letter_code
_entity_poly.pdbx_strand_id
1 'polypeptide(L)'
;MIKHPTFRVEPWCLRELSLDMDVLAAARVEDLFEAVVDGLVAEREHLRGKPAPDTFLAGARALRLEPGEAAVFEDALAGVAAGRAGRFGCVIGVDRLGQADALREHGADVVVADLAELQERP
;
A
#
# COMPACT_ATOMS: atom_id res chain seq x y z
N MET A 1 2.74 -0.80 -0.78
CA MET A 1 3.63 -0.73 0.41
C MET A 1 5.07 -0.76 -0.04
N ILE A 2 5.90 0.14 0.45
CA ILE A 2 7.28 0.33 0.04
C ILE A 2 8.19 0.39 1.28
N LYS A 3 9.39 -0.18 1.18
CA LYS A 3 10.38 -0.17 2.25
C LYS A 3 10.91 1.26 2.49
N HIS A 4 10.88 1.70 3.76
CA HIS A 4 11.44 2.97 4.23
C HIS A 4 12.81 2.70 4.92
N PRO A 5 13.88 3.51 4.85
CA PRO A 5 13.82 4.85 5.44
C PRO A 5 13.98 6.03 4.47
N THR A 6 14.16 5.83 3.22
CA THR A 6 14.42 6.95 2.31
C THR A 6 13.58 6.90 1.05
N PHE A 7 12.26 6.69 1.14
CA PHE A 7 11.34 6.70 -0.03
C PHE A 7 12.00 6.25 -1.35
N ARG A 8 12.92 5.31 -1.29
CA ARG A 8 13.37 4.64 -2.50
C ARG A 8 12.22 3.80 -2.98
N VAL A 9 11.66 4.18 -4.11
CA VAL A 9 10.83 3.28 -4.88
C VAL A 9 11.77 2.19 -5.37
N GLU A 10 11.99 1.23 -4.52
CA GLU A 10 12.74 0.04 -4.91
C GLU A 10 11.81 -0.80 -5.79
N PRO A 11 12.32 -1.54 -6.77
CA PRO A 11 11.46 -2.32 -7.68
C PRO A 11 10.68 -3.46 -6.99
N TRP A 12 10.84 -3.66 -5.70
CA TRP A 12 10.07 -4.62 -4.90
C TRP A 12 9.02 -3.88 -4.10
N CYS A 13 7.94 -3.63 -4.76
CA CYS A 13 6.74 -3.07 -4.18
C CYS A 13 5.81 -4.22 -3.77
N LEU A 14 5.33 -4.22 -2.53
CA LEU A 14 4.18 -5.04 -2.20
C LEU A 14 2.94 -4.31 -2.69
N ARG A 15 2.14 -4.98 -3.48
CA ARG A 15 0.81 -4.52 -3.82
C ARG A 15 -0.22 -5.43 -3.19
N GLU A 16 -1.14 -4.86 -2.45
CA GLU A 16 -2.38 -5.51 -2.12
C GLU A 16 -3.28 -5.47 -3.35
N LEU A 17 -3.74 -6.64 -3.77
CA LEU A 17 -4.62 -6.76 -4.91
C LEU A 17 -5.94 -7.38 -4.48
N SER A 18 -7.03 -6.76 -4.91
CA SER A 18 -8.32 -7.43 -5.00
C SER A 18 -8.35 -8.42 -6.18
N LEU A 19 -7.28 -8.46 -6.96
CA LEU A 19 -7.09 -9.31 -8.13
C LEU A 19 -6.12 -10.43 -7.81
N ASP A 20 -6.27 -11.58 -8.50
CA ASP A 20 -5.42 -12.73 -8.29
C ASP A 20 -4.11 -12.68 -9.11
N MET A 21 -3.25 -13.69 -8.90
CA MET A 21 -1.97 -13.79 -9.59
C MET A 21 -2.11 -13.93 -11.11
N ASP A 22 -3.24 -14.44 -11.59
CA ASP A 22 -3.47 -14.61 -13.03
C ASP A 22 -3.55 -13.24 -13.74
N VAL A 23 -4.11 -12.25 -13.08
CA VAL A 23 -4.17 -10.87 -13.62
C VAL A 23 -2.76 -10.27 -13.70
N LEU A 24 -1.93 -10.47 -12.69
CA LEU A 24 -0.55 -10.00 -12.71
C LEU A 24 0.25 -10.68 -13.81
N ALA A 25 0.09 -11.98 -13.99
CA ALA A 25 0.74 -12.74 -15.06
C ALA A 25 0.30 -12.25 -16.44
N ALA A 26 -1.00 -12.01 -16.63
CA ALA A 26 -1.54 -11.48 -17.89
C ALA A 26 -1.00 -10.07 -18.20
N ALA A 27 -0.81 -9.24 -17.19
CA ALA A 27 -0.23 -7.90 -17.33
C ALA A 27 1.31 -7.92 -17.42
N ARG A 28 1.96 -9.08 -17.16
CA ARG A 28 3.42 -9.24 -17.15
C ARG A 28 4.14 -8.33 -16.16
N VAL A 29 3.55 -8.13 -14.99
CA VAL A 29 4.10 -7.27 -13.94
C VAL A 29 4.37 -8.01 -12.62
N GLU A 30 4.09 -9.31 -12.54
CA GLU A 30 4.29 -10.10 -11.32
C GLU A 30 5.73 -10.03 -10.80
N ASP A 31 6.71 -9.96 -11.69
CA ASP A 31 8.14 -9.90 -11.33
C ASP A 31 8.55 -8.56 -10.71
N LEU A 32 7.68 -7.55 -10.80
CA LEU A 32 7.92 -6.24 -10.19
C LEU A 32 7.60 -6.22 -8.70
N PHE A 33 6.97 -7.29 -8.19
CA PHE A 33 6.55 -7.38 -6.80
C PHE A 33 7.33 -8.48 -6.07
N GLU A 34 7.87 -8.15 -4.91
CA GLU A 34 8.55 -9.12 -4.05
C GLU A 34 7.55 -10.06 -3.37
N ALA A 35 6.37 -9.55 -3.04
CA ALA A 35 5.30 -10.33 -2.43
C ALA A 35 3.94 -9.79 -2.87
N VAL A 36 2.93 -10.65 -2.84
CA VAL A 36 1.55 -10.29 -3.17
C VAL A 36 0.63 -10.85 -2.09
N VAL A 37 -0.24 -9.99 -1.57
CA VAL A 37 -1.35 -10.38 -0.69
C VAL A 37 -2.64 -10.13 -1.45
N ASP A 38 -3.25 -11.21 -1.93
CA ASP A 38 -4.50 -11.18 -2.69
C ASP A 38 -5.69 -11.70 -1.86
N GLY A 39 -6.85 -11.80 -2.48
CA GLY A 39 -8.05 -12.30 -1.82
C GLY A 39 -7.92 -13.74 -1.32
N LEU A 40 -7.15 -14.59 -2.01
CA LEU A 40 -6.91 -15.96 -1.59
C LEU A 40 -6.05 -16.04 -0.32
N VAL A 41 -5.04 -15.21 -0.23
CA VAL A 41 -4.21 -15.08 0.98
C VAL A 41 -5.06 -14.56 2.13
N ALA A 42 -5.86 -13.52 1.88
CA ALA A 42 -6.74 -12.94 2.90
C ALA A 42 -7.73 -13.96 3.45
N GLU A 43 -8.33 -14.78 2.59
CA GLU A 43 -9.24 -15.83 3.00
C GLU A 43 -8.53 -16.92 3.80
N ARG A 44 -7.42 -17.42 3.30
CA ARG A 44 -6.64 -18.50 3.95
C ARG A 44 -6.13 -18.09 5.33
N GLU A 45 -5.72 -16.86 5.49
CA GLU A 45 -5.15 -16.34 6.73
C GLU A 45 -6.18 -15.62 7.61
N HIS A 46 -7.44 -15.62 7.22
CA HIS A 46 -8.55 -14.98 7.95
C HIS A 46 -8.29 -13.48 8.20
N LEU A 47 -7.77 -12.79 7.21
CA LEU A 47 -7.49 -11.36 7.30
C LEU A 47 -8.79 -10.57 7.12
N ARG A 48 -8.99 -9.59 7.99
CA ARG A 48 -10.10 -8.66 7.86
C ARG A 48 -9.81 -7.67 6.73
N GLY A 49 -10.87 -7.26 6.03
CA GLY A 49 -10.77 -6.22 5.01
C GLY A 49 -10.61 -4.81 5.58
N LYS A 50 -10.20 -3.88 4.74
CA LYS A 50 -10.11 -2.46 5.07
C LYS A 50 -11.45 -1.95 5.62
N PRO A 51 -11.47 -1.09 6.61
CA PRO A 51 -10.35 -0.31 7.15
C PRO A 51 -9.47 -1.01 8.18
N ALA A 52 -9.64 -2.32 8.42
CA ALA A 52 -8.73 -3.06 9.28
C ALA A 52 -7.33 -3.13 8.65
N PRO A 53 -6.25 -3.08 9.44
CA PRO A 53 -4.89 -3.06 8.90
C PRO A 53 -4.35 -4.43 8.51
N ASP A 54 -5.14 -5.50 8.64
CA ASP A 54 -4.69 -6.89 8.56
C ASP A 54 -3.92 -7.21 7.28
N THR A 55 -4.41 -6.78 6.13
CA THR A 55 -3.78 -7.07 4.84
C THR A 55 -2.46 -6.35 4.68
N PHE A 56 -2.37 -5.09 5.10
CA PHE A 56 -1.11 -4.35 5.10
C PHE A 56 -0.10 -4.93 6.08
N LEU A 57 -0.54 -5.34 7.25
CA LEU A 57 0.33 -5.99 8.24
C LEU A 57 0.85 -7.33 7.71
N ALA A 58 0.01 -8.10 7.02
CA ALA A 58 0.45 -9.32 6.34
C ALA A 58 1.51 -9.03 5.27
N GLY A 59 1.33 -7.94 4.53
CA GLY A 59 2.30 -7.48 3.56
C GLY A 59 3.64 -7.09 4.19
N ALA A 60 3.62 -6.35 5.28
CA ALA A 60 4.84 -5.99 6.01
C ALA A 60 5.59 -7.25 6.47
N ARG A 61 4.86 -8.22 7.03
CA ARG A 61 5.46 -9.52 7.42
C ARG A 61 6.08 -10.25 6.24
N ALA A 62 5.39 -10.28 5.10
CA ALA A 62 5.91 -10.92 3.89
C ALA A 62 7.20 -10.27 3.39
N LEU A 63 7.34 -8.98 3.57
CA LEU A 63 8.55 -8.21 3.24
C LEU A 63 9.59 -8.21 4.37
N ARG A 64 9.30 -8.84 5.50
CA ARG A 64 10.16 -8.85 6.69
C ARG A 64 10.45 -7.44 7.21
N LEU A 65 9.41 -6.59 7.21
CA LEU A 65 9.47 -5.22 7.68
C LEU A 65 8.55 -5.03 8.89
N GLU A 66 8.98 -4.18 9.82
CA GLU A 66 8.08 -3.60 10.78
C GLU A 66 7.21 -2.54 10.09
N PRO A 67 5.95 -2.34 10.49
CA PRO A 67 5.09 -1.33 9.84
C PRO A 67 5.71 0.07 9.81
N GLY A 68 6.42 0.46 10.88
CA GLY A 68 7.10 1.75 10.93
C GLY A 68 8.21 1.95 9.88
N GLU A 69 8.69 0.87 9.30
CA GLU A 69 9.71 0.89 8.25
C GLU A 69 9.12 0.90 6.83
N ALA A 70 7.79 0.87 6.71
CA ALA A 70 7.10 0.76 5.45
C ALA A 70 6.20 1.97 5.20
N ALA A 71 6.01 2.30 3.93
CA ALA A 71 5.04 3.29 3.48
C ALA A 71 3.88 2.60 2.75
N VAL A 72 2.68 3.15 2.93
CA VAL A 72 1.46 2.71 2.27
C VAL A 72 1.03 3.78 1.28
N PHE A 73 0.71 3.38 0.06
CA PHE A 73 0.14 4.23 -0.98
C PHE A 73 -1.29 3.78 -1.24
N GLU A 74 -2.24 4.69 -1.10
CA GLU A 74 -3.66 4.38 -1.22
C GLU A 74 -4.46 5.52 -1.84
N ASP A 75 -5.43 5.16 -2.67
CA ASP A 75 -6.37 6.12 -3.26
C ASP A 75 -7.75 6.09 -2.60
N ALA A 76 -8.02 5.10 -1.76
CA ALA A 76 -9.30 4.91 -1.07
C ALA A 76 -9.21 5.32 0.41
N LEU A 77 -10.29 5.93 0.92
CA LEU A 77 -10.37 6.36 2.31
C LEU A 77 -10.19 5.19 3.29
N ALA A 78 -10.83 4.06 3.00
CA ALA A 78 -10.70 2.86 3.83
C ALA A 78 -9.27 2.31 3.86
N GLY A 79 -8.54 2.40 2.75
CA GLY A 79 -7.14 1.99 2.67
C GLY A 79 -6.21 2.91 3.45
N VAL A 80 -6.43 4.22 3.37
CA VAL A 80 -5.70 5.21 4.18
C VAL A 80 -5.93 4.95 5.67
N ALA A 81 -7.18 4.73 6.08
CA ALA A 81 -7.51 4.39 7.46
C ALA A 81 -6.83 3.11 7.93
N ALA A 82 -6.74 2.09 7.06
CA ALA A 82 -6.05 0.84 7.36
C ALA A 82 -4.54 1.06 7.57
N GLY A 83 -3.91 1.87 6.73
CA GLY A 83 -2.50 2.24 6.88
C GLY A 83 -2.25 2.97 8.20
N ARG A 84 -3.10 3.88 8.56
CA ARG A 84 -3.03 4.59 9.84
C ARG A 84 -3.21 3.64 11.03
N ALA A 85 -4.22 2.78 10.97
CA ALA A 85 -4.50 1.80 12.03
C ALA A 85 -3.33 0.82 12.23
N GLY A 86 -2.63 0.46 11.17
CA GLY A 86 -1.47 -0.42 11.20
C GLY A 86 -0.18 0.25 11.67
N ARG A 87 -0.20 1.55 11.92
CA ARG A 87 0.96 2.35 12.35
C ARG A 87 2.13 2.29 11.36
N PHE A 88 1.80 2.37 10.08
CA PHE A 88 2.82 2.44 9.05
C PHE A 88 3.63 3.75 9.15
N GLY A 89 4.88 3.70 8.73
CA GLY A 89 5.81 4.82 8.85
C GLY A 89 5.39 6.05 8.05
N CYS A 90 4.72 5.83 6.92
CA CYS A 90 4.12 6.90 6.13
C CYS A 90 2.90 6.37 5.38
N VAL A 91 1.82 7.12 5.40
CA VAL A 91 0.61 6.82 4.62
C VAL A 91 0.43 7.92 3.59
N ILE A 92 0.53 7.56 2.32
CA ILE A 92 0.44 8.48 1.21
C ILE A 92 -0.91 8.26 0.51
N GLY A 93 -1.75 9.29 0.55
CA GLY A 93 -3.00 9.31 -0.19
C GLY A 93 -2.78 9.79 -1.62
N VAL A 94 -3.34 9.07 -2.59
CA VAL A 94 -3.33 9.48 -3.99
C VAL A 94 -4.72 10.02 -4.33
N ASP A 95 -4.83 11.31 -4.54
CA ASP A 95 -6.11 11.97 -4.80
C ASP A 95 -6.48 11.90 -6.27
N ARG A 96 -7.34 10.95 -6.60
CA ARG A 96 -7.87 10.77 -7.96
C ARG A 96 -9.25 11.40 -8.18
N LEU A 97 -9.94 11.76 -7.10
CA LEU A 97 -11.35 12.13 -7.12
C LEU A 97 -11.64 13.51 -6.51
N GLY A 98 -10.63 14.31 -6.22
CA GLY A 98 -10.79 15.59 -5.56
C GLY A 98 -11.19 15.46 -4.09
N GLN A 99 -10.64 14.47 -3.39
CA GLN A 99 -10.95 14.16 -1.99
C GLN A 99 -9.75 14.33 -1.05
N ALA A 100 -8.83 15.23 -1.36
CA ALA A 100 -7.58 15.40 -0.62
C ALA A 100 -7.80 15.62 0.89
N ASP A 101 -8.77 16.45 1.26
CA ASP A 101 -9.06 16.72 2.66
C ASP A 101 -9.58 15.49 3.38
N ALA A 102 -10.46 14.71 2.73
CA ALA A 102 -10.97 13.47 3.30
C ALA A 102 -9.84 12.42 3.47
N LEU A 103 -8.91 12.34 2.54
CA LEU A 103 -7.74 11.47 2.68
C LEU A 103 -6.89 11.86 3.90
N ARG A 104 -6.67 13.15 4.12
CA ARG A 104 -5.95 13.63 5.32
C ARG A 104 -6.71 13.32 6.60
N GLU A 105 -8.00 13.53 6.62
CA GLU A 105 -8.86 13.24 7.78
C GLU A 105 -8.85 11.76 8.15
N HIS A 106 -8.75 10.87 7.15
CA HIS A 106 -8.67 9.43 7.39
C HIS A 106 -7.27 8.95 7.77
N GLY A 107 -6.26 9.82 7.73
CA GLY A 107 -4.95 9.53 8.27
C GLY A 107 -3.80 9.53 7.28
N ALA A 108 -3.98 10.07 6.07
CA ALA A 108 -2.86 10.27 5.16
C ALA A 108 -1.90 11.33 5.72
N ASP A 109 -0.62 10.99 5.77
CA ASP A 109 0.44 11.91 6.16
C ASP A 109 0.78 12.88 5.03
N VAL A 110 0.70 12.39 3.81
CA VAL A 110 0.96 13.15 2.57
C VAL A 110 -0.14 12.82 1.58
N VAL A 111 -0.61 13.82 0.85
CA VAL A 111 -1.56 13.63 -0.26
C VAL A 111 -0.95 14.20 -1.52
N VAL A 112 -0.95 13.41 -2.58
CA VAL A 112 -0.49 13.80 -3.92
C VAL A 112 -1.58 13.53 -4.94
N ALA A 113 -1.59 14.28 -6.03
CA ALA A 113 -2.49 14.01 -7.16
C ALA A 113 -1.94 12.92 -8.08
N ASP A 114 -0.62 12.79 -8.14
CA ASP A 114 0.09 11.81 -8.95
C ASP A 114 1.35 11.34 -8.21
N LEU A 115 1.66 10.05 -8.29
CA LEU A 115 2.87 9.48 -7.70
C LEU A 115 4.15 10.10 -8.25
N ALA A 116 4.11 10.67 -9.45
CA ALA A 116 5.24 11.37 -10.04
C ALA A 116 5.71 12.57 -9.19
N GLU A 117 4.84 13.15 -8.38
CA GLU A 117 5.19 14.25 -7.46
C GLU A 117 6.18 13.82 -6.38
N LEU A 118 6.28 12.51 -6.12
CA LEU A 118 7.18 11.93 -5.13
C LEU A 118 8.52 11.51 -5.72
N GLN A 119 8.69 11.61 -7.02
CA GLN A 119 9.96 11.29 -7.66
C GLN A 119 10.98 12.40 -7.39
N GLU A 120 12.18 12.00 -6.98
CA GLU A 120 13.28 12.94 -6.91
C GLU A 120 13.59 13.46 -8.33
N ARG A 121 13.60 14.76 -8.49
CA ARG A 121 14.08 15.37 -9.73
C ARG A 121 15.61 15.31 -9.73
N PRO A 122 16.21 14.86 -10.84
CA PRO A 122 17.65 14.88 -10.96
C PRO A 122 18.20 16.31 -10.94
#